data_2424e7135f32dae6c038f457b85e1036
#
_entry.id   2424e7135f32dae6c038f457b85e1036
#
_cell.length_a   1.000
_cell.length_b   1.000
_cell.length_c   1.000
_cell.angle_alpha   90.00
_cell.angle_beta   90.00
_cell.angle_gamma   90.00
#
_symmetry.space_group_name_H-M   'P 1'
#
loop_
_entity.id
_entity.type
_entity.pdbx_description
1 polymer ?
#
loop_
_entity_poly.entity_id
_entity_poly.type
_entity_poly.pdbx_seq_one_letter_code
_entity_poly.pdbx_strand_id
1 'polypeptide(L)'
;MPCRFINISNDLKAITQLIQKELGYGSMNEEDVLFQLKAMEKNDQYQSIVFEKDGEVFGFAGLAYLYAYVTKGQYASLIALAVREDKQHTGIGSSLLAYAQTCAKAHAASDIAISSGLCRQQAHAFYEQKGYKKKGYTFTKQL
;
A
#
# COMPACT_ATOMS: atom_id res chain seq x y z
N MET A 1 13.08 -12.42 6.16
CA MET A 1 11.71 -11.84 6.22
C MET A 1 11.14 -11.72 4.82
N PRO A 2 9.89 -12.17 4.59
CA PRO A 2 9.30 -12.06 3.26
C PRO A 2 9.04 -10.61 2.81
N CYS A 3 8.80 -9.70 3.75
CA CYS A 3 8.59 -8.29 3.42
C CYS A 3 9.91 -7.55 3.35
N ARG A 4 10.04 -6.71 2.35
CA ARG A 4 11.22 -5.85 2.14
C ARG A 4 10.81 -4.59 1.39
N PHE A 5 11.69 -3.60 1.39
CA PHE A 5 11.49 -2.44 0.54
C PHE A 5 11.66 -2.81 -0.94
N ILE A 6 11.02 -2.05 -1.79
CA ILE A 6 11.02 -2.26 -3.23
C ILE A 6 12.42 -2.17 -3.83
N ASN A 7 12.66 -3.02 -4.84
CA ASN A 7 13.71 -2.81 -5.83
C ASN A 7 13.01 -2.56 -7.16
N ILE A 8 13.01 -1.33 -7.64
CA ILE A 8 12.20 -0.92 -8.78
C ILE A 8 12.49 -1.79 -10.02
N SER A 9 13.77 -2.01 -10.33
CA SER A 9 14.15 -2.78 -11.52
C SER A 9 13.60 -4.19 -11.49
N ASN A 10 13.65 -4.84 -10.34
CA ASN A 10 13.24 -6.24 -10.21
C ASN A 10 11.74 -6.40 -10.00
N ASP A 11 11.10 -5.42 -9.37
CA ASP A 11 9.72 -5.56 -8.90
C ASP A 11 8.69 -4.87 -9.80
N LEU A 12 9.11 -4.04 -10.76
CA LEU A 12 8.22 -3.23 -11.58
C LEU A 12 7.12 -4.04 -12.25
N LYS A 13 7.48 -5.14 -12.87
CA LYS A 13 6.51 -5.98 -13.60
C LYS A 13 5.44 -6.53 -12.66
N ALA A 14 5.86 -7.07 -11.51
CA ALA A 14 4.95 -7.65 -10.54
C ALA A 14 4.02 -6.58 -9.95
N ILE A 15 4.55 -5.42 -9.59
CA ILE A 15 3.75 -4.31 -9.05
C ILE A 15 2.76 -3.81 -10.10
N THR A 16 3.18 -3.66 -11.35
CA THR A 16 2.28 -3.25 -12.43
C THR A 16 1.11 -4.21 -12.56
N GLN A 17 1.37 -5.52 -12.55
CA GLN A 17 0.31 -6.53 -12.62
C GLN A 17 -0.63 -6.45 -11.42
N LEU A 18 -0.12 -6.22 -10.23
CA LEU A 18 -0.95 -6.06 -9.03
C LEU A 18 -1.84 -4.82 -9.12
N ILE A 19 -1.32 -3.71 -9.61
CA ILE A 19 -2.09 -2.48 -9.82
C ILE A 19 -3.21 -2.71 -10.85
N GLN A 20 -2.89 -3.36 -11.96
CA GLN A 20 -3.85 -3.59 -13.03
C GLN A 20 -4.95 -4.57 -12.62
N LYS A 21 -4.58 -5.69 -12.03
CA LYS A 21 -5.50 -6.80 -11.76
C LYS A 21 -6.17 -6.71 -10.41
N GLU A 22 -5.42 -6.40 -9.36
CA GLU A 22 -5.95 -6.44 -8.00
C GLU A 22 -6.53 -5.11 -7.56
N LEU A 23 -5.92 -4.00 -7.97
CA LEU A 23 -6.46 -2.66 -7.68
C LEU A 23 -7.43 -2.17 -8.76
N GLY A 24 -7.49 -2.84 -9.90
CA GLY A 24 -8.46 -2.55 -10.95
C GLY A 24 -8.12 -1.41 -11.90
N TYR A 25 -6.85 -1.02 -11.98
CA TYR A 25 -6.41 0.07 -12.85
C TYR A 25 -5.72 -0.48 -14.10
N GLY A 26 -6.48 -1.17 -14.95
CA GLY A 26 -5.97 -1.86 -16.12
C GLY A 26 -5.26 -0.99 -17.16
N SER A 27 -5.54 0.32 -17.16
CA SER A 27 -4.90 1.27 -18.09
C SER A 27 -3.49 1.70 -17.65
N MET A 28 -3.09 1.41 -16.40
CA MET A 28 -1.75 1.72 -15.93
C MET A 28 -0.75 0.72 -16.49
N ASN A 29 0.14 1.18 -17.37
CA ASN A 29 1.19 0.32 -17.93
C ASN A 29 2.48 0.43 -17.14
N GLU A 30 3.49 -0.38 -17.50
CA GLU A 30 4.77 -0.38 -16.79
C GLU A 30 5.47 0.98 -16.83
N GLU A 31 5.35 1.72 -17.94
CA GLU A 31 5.94 3.05 -18.07
C GLU A 31 5.31 4.03 -17.08
N ASP A 32 3.98 4.01 -16.95
CA ASP A 32 3.26 4.86 -15.99
C ASP A 32 3.66 4.53 -14.55
N VAL A 33 3.70 3.25 -14.21
CA VAL A 33 4.06 2.78 -12.86
C VAL A 33 5.52 3.13 -12.56
N LEU A 34 6.41 2.93 -13.52
CA LEU A 34 7.83 3.28 -13.36
C LEU A 34 8.01 4.77 -13.05
N PHE A 35 7.29 5.63 -13.76
CA PHE A 35 7.34 7.07 -13.51
C PHE A 35 6.96 7.40 -12.08
N GLN A 36 5.86 6.83 -11.59
CA GLN A 36 5.39 7.05 -10.22
C GLN A 36 6.39 6.52 -9.18
N LEU A 37 6.88 5.30 -9.38
CA LEU A 37 7.81 4.69 -8.43
C LEU A 37 9.13 5.47 -8.35
N LYS A 38 9.64 5.96 -9.47
CA LYS A 38 10.85 6.79 -9.47
C LYS A 38 10.64 8.13 -8.78
N ALA A 39 9.48 8.74 -8.98
CA ALA A 39 9.14 9.99 -8.29
C ALA A 39 9.05 9.77 -6.78
N MET A 40 8.43 8.67 -6.35
CA MET A 40 8.31 8.32 -4.93
C MET A 40 9.69 8.01 -4.31
N GLU A 41 10.56 7.31 -5.04
CA GLU A 41 11.89 6.95 -4.55
C GLU A 41 12.74 8.17 -4.16
N LYS A 42 12.55 9.28 -4.86
CA LYS A 42 13.28 10.52 -4.59
C LYS A 42 12.78 11.27 -3.37
N ASN A 43 11.69 10.81 -2.77
CA ASN A 43 11.03 11.51 -1.68
C ASN A 43 10.88 10.55 -0.49
N ASP A 44 11.54 10.87 0.63
CA ASP A 44 11.52 10.04 1.84
C ASP A 44 10.16 10.03 2.56
N GLN A 45 9.17 10.80 2.07
CA GLN A 45 7.80 10.71 2.55
C GLN A 45 7.03 9.52 1.98
N TYR A 46 7.65 8.72 1.11
CA TYR A 46 7.03 7.52 0.54
C TYR A 46 7.87 6.30 0.83
N GLN A 47 7.21 5.19 1.11
CA GLN A 47 7.86 3.89 1.25
C GLN A 47 7.03 2.84 0.50
N SER A 48 7.68 2.06 -0.34
CA SER A 48 7.05 0.96 -1.06
C SER A 48 7.62 -0.36 -0.56
N ILE A 49 6.71 -1.28 -0.23
CA ILE A 49 7.02 -2.55 0.42
C ILE A 49 6.49 -3.68 -0.46
N VAL A 50 7.28 -4.73 -0.63
CA VAL A 50 6.84 -5.94 -1.35
C VAL A 50 6.91 -7.14 -0.43
N PHE A 51 6.05 -8.12 -0.70
CA PHE A 51 6.13 -9.46 -0.11
C PHE A 51 6.69 -10.39 -1.18
N GLU A 52 7.87 -10.92 -0.91
CA GLU A 52 8.56 -11.84 -1.82
C GLU A 52 8.78 -13.18 -1.13
N LYS A 53 8.51 -14.25 -1.86
CA LYS A 53 8.79 -15.61 -1.41
C LYS A 53 9.25 -16.44 -2.61
N ASP A 54 10.35 -17.17 -2.43
CA ASP A 54 10.90 -18.02 -3.48
C ASP A 54 11.20 -17.26 -4.79
N GLY A 55 11.68 -16.02 -4.65
CA GLY A 55 12.04 -15.17 -5.79
C GLY A 55 10.87 -14.53 -6.51
N GLU A 56 9.66 -14.62 -5.96
CA GLU A 56 8.44 -14.12 -6.59
C GLU A 56 7.69 -13.16 -5.68
N VAL A 57 7.26 -12.02 -6.24
CA VAL A 57 6.49 -11.00 -5.51
C VAL A 57 5.01 -11.35 -5.60
N PHE A 58 4.38 -11.55 -4.44
CA PHE A 58 2.96 -11.90 -4.35
C PHE A 58 2.07 -10.75 -3.90
N GLY A 59 2.65 -9.66 -3.41
CA GLY A 59 1.89 -8.52 -2.96
C GLY A 59 2.76 -7.30 -2.70
N PHE A 60 2.12 -6.15 -2.54
CA PHE A 60 2.83 -4.94 -2.18
C PHE A 60 1.95 -4.02 -1.33
N ALA A 61 2.61 -3.10 -0.65
CA ALA A 61 1.98 -2.03 0.10
C ALA A 61 2.73 -0.73 -0.14
N GLY A 62 2.00 0.37 -0.17
CA GLY A 62 2.59 1.70 -0.29
C GLY A 62 2.18 2.59 0.87
N LEU A 63 3.15 3.30 1.44
CA LEU A 63 2.94 4.27 2.51
C LEU A 63 3.31 5.67 2.04
N ALA A 64 2.53 6.65 2.48
CA ALA A 64 2.88 8.05 2.42
C ALA A 64 2.79 8.64 3.81
N TYR A 65 3.69 9.59 4.13
CA TYR A 65 3.72 10.27 5.41
C TYR A 65 3.33 11.74 5.18
N LEU A 66 2.36 12.21 5.95
CA LEU A 66 1.73 13.50 5.71
C LEU A 66 1.61 14.29 7.01
N TYR A 67 1.79 15.60 6.89
CA TYR A 67 1.37 16.51 7.95
C TYR A 67 -0.11 16.81 7.81
N ALA A 68 -0.78 17.04 8.91
CA ALA A 68 -2.16 17.51 8.94
C ALA A 68 -2.31 18.57 10.03
N TYR A 69 -3.36 19.37 9.92
CA TYR A 69 -3.56 20.47 10.87
C TYR A 69 -3.92 19.99 12.28
N VAL A 70 -4.38 18.73 12.39
CA VAL A 70 -4.91 18.17 13.64
C VAL A 70 -4.05 17.04 14.20
N THR A 71 -2.89 16.79 13.63
CA THR A 71 -1.96 15.76 14.12
C THR A 71 -0.73 16.40 14.73
N LYS A 72 -0.10 15.70 15.66
CA LYS A 72 1.23 16.07 16.18
C LYS A 72 2.26 15.35 15.34
N GLY A 73 2.97 16.11 14.48
CA GLY A 73 3.87 15.53 13.49
C GLY A 73 3.10 14.93 12.31
N GLN A 74 3.60 13.82 11.79
CA GLN A 74 3.03 13.18 10.60
C GLN A 74 2.16 11.99 10.97
N TYR A 75 1.17 11.69 10.13
CA TYR A 75 0.49 10.41 10.13
C TYR A 75 0.90 9.60 8.88
N ALA A 76 0.74 8.29 8.94
CA ALA A 76 0.98 7.41 7.81
C ALA A 76 -0.34 7.16 7.06
N SER A 77 -0.28 7.19 5.74
CA SER A 77 -1.39 6.80 4.87
C SER A 77 -0.97 5.57 4.09
N LEU A 78 -1.71 4.47 4.26
CA LEU A 78 -1.52 3.28 3.43
C LEU A 78 -2.25 3.53 2.12
N ILE A 79 -1.49 3.90 1.10
CA ILE A 79 -2.04 4.33 -0.19
C ILE A 79 -2.23 3.20 -1.19
N ALA A 80 -1.68 2.02 -0.89
CA ALA A 80 -1.89 0.81 -1.67
C ALA A 80 -1.68 -0.42 -0.79
N LEU A 81 -2.48 -1.43 -1.01
CA LEU A 81 -2.30 -2.77 -0.46
C LEU A 81 -2.95 -3.75 -1.43
N ALA A 82 -2.16 -4.60 -2.02
CA ALA A 82 -2.63 -5.57 -3.00
C ALA A 82 -1.92 -6.90 -2.83
N VAL A 83 -2.66 -8.00 -2.94
CA VAL A 83 -2.14 -9.37 -2.90
C VAL A 83 -2.67 -10.09 -4.13
N ARG A 84 -1.82 -10.82 -4.83
CA ARG A 84 -2.20 -11.60 -6.02
C ARG A 84 -3.32 -12.57 -5.66
N GLU A 85 -4.32 -12.64 -6.52
CA GLU A 85 -5.57 -13.36 -6.25
C GLU A 85 -5.35 -14.79 -5.77
N ASP A 86 -4.46 -15.54 -6.41
CA ASP A 86 -4.17 -16.93 -6.06
C ASP A 86 -3.41 -17.12 -4.74
N LYS A 87 -2.97 -16.02 -4.14
CA LYS A 87 -2.26 -16.00 -2.85
C LYS A 87 -3.01 -15.27 -1.74
N GLN A 88 -4.23 -14.81 -2.01
CA GLN A 88 -5.08 -14.21 -0.98
C GLN A 88 -5.51 -15.26 0.04
N HIS A 89 -5.85 -14.79 1.25
CA HIS A 89 -6.27 -15.64 2.37
C HIS A 89 -5.16 -16.57 2.88
N THR A 90 -3.89 -16.23 2.63
CA THR A 90 -2.73 -17.01 3.09
C THR A 90 -1.86 -16.24 4.10
N GLY A 91 -2.35 -15.07 4.57
CA GLY A 91 -1.64 -14.26 5.56
C GLY A 91 -0.69 -13.21 4.98
N ILE A 92 -0.60 -13.09 3.65
CA ILE A 92 0.29 -12.12 3.00
C ILE A 92 -0.14 -10.69 3.27
N GLY A 93 -1.45 -10.40 3.16
CA GLY A 93 -1.98 -9.08 3.48
C GLY A 93 -1.71 -8.68 4.92
N SER A 94 -1.88 -9.61 5.86
CA SER A 94 -1.55 -9.38 7.27
C SER A 94 -0.07 -9.09 7.49
N SER A 95 0.81 -9.80 6.78
CA SER A 95 2.27 -9.57 6.86
C SER A 95 2.66 -8.21 6.31
N LEU A 96 2.09 -7.82 5.17
CA LEU A 96 2.32 -6.51 4.58
C LEU A 96 1.84 -5.39 5.51
N LEU A 97 0.64 -5.54 6.07
CA LEU A 97 0.07 -4.55 6.97
C LEU A 97 0.91 -4.42 8.25
N ALA A 98 1.34 -5.53 8.82
CA ALA A 98 2.19 -5.52 10.01
C ALA A 98 3.55 -4.86 9.74
N TYR A 99 4.14 -5.14 8.59
CA TYR A 99 5.39 -4.50 8.19
C TYR A 99 5.22 -2.99 7.98
N ALA A 100 4.12 -2.59 7.34
CA ALA A 100 3.78 -1.18 7.14
C ALA A 100 3.61 -0.46 8.48
N GLN A 101 2.94 -1.09 9.45
CA GLN A 101 2.77 -0.51 10.79
C GLN A 101 4.11 -0.36 11.50
N THR A 102 5.02 -1.31 11.35
CA THR A 102 6.38 -1.20 11.89
C THR A 102 7.14 -0.04 11.26
N CYS A 103 7.03 0.13 9.94
CA CYS A 103 7.63 1.27 9.24
C CYS A 103 7.04 2.60 9.75
N ALA A 104 5.72 2.67 9.91
CA ALA A 104 5.05 3.87 10.41
C ALA A 104 5.52 4.24 11.81
N LYS A 105 5.65 3.27 12.69
CA LYS A 105 6.18 3.48 14.06
C LYS A 105 7.63 3.99 14.02
N ALA A 106 8.46 3.38 13.19
CA ALA A 106 9.86 3.79 13.03
C ALA A 106 9.97 5.21 12.47
N HIS A 107 9.00 5.64 11.69
CA HIS A 107 8.92 6.99 11.13
C HIS A 107 8.28 8.00 12.11
N ALA A 108 7.94 7.56 13.31
CA ALA A 108 7.28 8.35 14.35
C ALA A 108 5.90 8.90 13.93
N ALA A 109 5.19 8.15 13.09
CA ALA A 109 3.83 8.54 12.71
C ALA A 109 2.86 8.40 13.90
N SER A 110 1.93 9.34 14.02
CA SER A 110 0.95 9.36 15.12
C SER A 110 -0.08 8.24 14.99
N ASP A 111 -0.48 7.94 13.76
CA ASP A 111 -1.46 6.92 13.43
C ASP A 111 -1.30 6.50 11.96
N ILE A 112 -2.07 5.52 11.56
CA ILE A 112 -2.09 5.04 10.18
C ILE A 112 -3.52 5.03 9.67
N ALA A 113 -3.73 5.61 8.49
CA ALA A 113 -5.03 5.68 7.82
C ALA A 113 -4.99 4.84 6.54
N ILE A 114 -6.14 4.26 6.19
CA ILE A 114 -6.32 3.49 4.97
C ILE A 114 -7.54 4.03 4.25
N SER A 115 -7.40 4.35 2.95
CA SER A 115 -8.53 4.66 2.09
C SER A 115 -8.86 3.46 1.22
N SER A 116 -10.13 3.08 1.19
CA SER A 116 -10.61 1.95 0.41
C SER A 116 -11.93 2.29 -0.26
N GLY A 117 -12.13 1.82 -1.49
CA GLY A 117 -13.38 2.03 -2.21
C GLY A 117 -14.58 1.47 -1.47
N LEU A 118 -15.74 2.15 -1.61
CA LEU A 118 -16.97 1.77 -0.91
C LEU A 118 -17.44 0.35 -1.24
N CYS A 119 -17.15 -0.15 -2.44
CA CYS A 119 -17.57 -1.48 -2.88
C CYS A 119 -16.67 -2.61 -2.40
N ARG A 120 -15.53 -2.30 -1.76
CA ARG A 120 -14.55 -3.31 -1.34
C ARG A 120 -14.85 -3.82 0.07
N GLN A 121 -16.00 -4.48 0.25
CA GLN A 121 -16.48 -4.90 1.57
C GLN A 121 -15.58 -5.93 2.25
N GLN A 122 -14.97 -6.84 1.48
CA GLN A 122 -14.03 -7.82 2.05
C GLN A 122 -12.77 -7.13 2.61
N ALA A 123 -12.27 -6.11 1.91
CA ALA A 123 -11.15 -5.32 2.41
C ALA A 123 -11.53 -4.57 3.67
N HIS A 124 -12.75 -3.99 3.72
CA HIS A 124 -13.24 -3.30 4.92
C HIS A 124 -13.30 -4.24 6.12
N ALA A 125 -13.84 -5.44 5.94
CA ALA A 125 -13.91 -6.44 7.00
C ALA A 125 -12.50 -6.81 7.50
N PHE A 126 -11.55 -6.98 6.58
CA PHE A 126 -10.17 -7.26 6.91
C PHE A 126 -9.55 -6.15 7.77
N TYR A 127 -9.75 -4.88 7.37
CA TYR A 127 -9.22 -3.76 8.14
C TYR A 127 -9.86 -3.64 9.52
N GLU A 128 -11.18 -3.80 9.61
CA GLU A 128 -11.89 -3.76 10.90
C GLU A 128 -11.42 -4.87 11.82
N GLN A 129 -11.18 -6.07 11.29
CA GLN A 129 -10.64 -7.20 12.05
C GLN A 129 -9.24 -6.90 12.59
N LYS A 130 -8.47 -6.07 11.89
CA LYS A 130 -7.12 -5.65 12.31
C LYS A 130 -7.13 -4.43 13.24
N GLY A 131 -8.29 -3.97 13.67
CA GLY A 131 -8.42 -2.88 14.63
C GLY A 131 -8.60 -1.50 14.01
N TYR A 132 -8.77 -1.41 12.69
CA TYR A 132 -9.05 -0.14 12.03
C TYR A 132 -10.52 0.22 12.16
N LYS A 133 -10.80 1.53 12.28
CA LYS A 133 -12.16 2.06 12.42
C LYS A 133 -12.50 2.93 11.23
N LYS A 134 -13.73 2.83 10.76
CA LYS A 134 -14.22 3.75 9.72
C LYS A 134 -14.36 5.14 10.30
N LYS A 135 -13.76 6.14 9.64
CA LYS A 135 -13.79 7.53 10.14
C LYS A 135 -14.45 8.53 9.20
N GLY A 136 -14.63 8.20 7.92
CA GLY A 136 -15.19 9.15 7.00
C GLY A 136 -15.23 8.63 5.57
N TYR A 137 -15.53 9.55 4.66
CA TYR A 137 -15.62 9.28 3.23
C TYR A 137 -14.61 10.12 2.47
N THR A 138 -14.09 9.59 1.38
CA THR A 138 -13.25 10.34 0.44
C THR A 138 -14.08 10.71 -0.78
N PHE A 139 -14.08 11.99 -1.13
CA PHE A 139 -14.75 12.50 -2.33
C PHE A 139 -13.70 12.91 -3.34
N THR A 140 -13.82 12.46 -4.58
CA THR A 140 -12.88 12.79 -5.65
C THR A 140 -13.61 13.47 -6.81
N LYS A 141 -12.87 14.32 -7.51
CA LYS A 141 -13.37 14.99 -8.72
C LYS A 141 -12.20 15.06 -9.70
N GLN A 142 -12.44 14.64 -10.91
CA GLN A 142 -11.44 14.79 -11.96
C GLN A 142 -11.34 16.26 -12.37
N LEU A 143 -10.13 16.77 -12.47
CA LEU A 143 -9.86 18.16 -12.84
C LEU A 143 -9.46 18.31 -14.30
#